data_60e4a6492c335681d37aac9a71dda66f
#
_entry.id   60e4a6492c335681d37aac9a71dda66f
#
_cell.length_a   1.000
_cell.length_b   1.000
_cell.length_c   1.000
_cell.angle_alpha   90.00
_cell.angle_beta   90.00
_cell.angle_gamma   90.00
#
_symmetry.space_group_name_H-M   'P 1'
#
loop_
_entity.id
_entity.type
_entity.pdbx_description
1 polymer ?
#
loop_
_entity_poly.entity_id
_entity_poly.type
_entity_poly.pdbx_seq_one_letter_code
_entity_poly.pdbx_strand_id
1 'polypeptide(L)'
;HGECEELYFGSYEMYKKFSTYWQDGKGAHSPNVMMDKCSCPNNCGLCSNHLSHSGLANMIVTNRCDLTCWYCFFYVKKGLEGAYMYEPDHTQVRGMMKTLRAERPIPGNSMQITGGEPMLRDDIADVIKIMKEEGVDHIQMNTNGIRHAMDPEAAREVRLAGCNNLYLSFDGVTARTNPKNHWEIPYALDSCRKTGTTVVFVPTVIKS
;
A
#
# COMPACT_ATOMS: atom_id res chain seq x y z
N HIS A 1 32.12 -11.68 3.35
CA HIS A 1 30.80 -12.32 3.34
C HIS A 1 31.00 -13.76 3.78
N GLY A 2 30.35 -14.19 4.86
CA GLY A 2 30.39 -15.57 5.33
C GLY A 2 29.27 -16.38 4.72
N GLU A 3 29.39 -17.69 4.76
CA GLU A 3 28.29 -18.61 4.50
C GLU A 3 27.35 -18.57 5.71
N CYS A 4 26.03 -18.53 5.47
CA CYS A 4 25.04 -18.73 6.50
C CYS A 4 24.04 -19.78 6.03
N GLU A 5 23.62 -20.63 6.95
CA GLU A 5 22.56 -21.59 6.72
C GLU A 5 21.30 -21.08 7.44
N GLU A 6 20.21 -20.99 6.69
CA GLU A 6 18.91 -20.63 7.24
C GLU A 6 17.82 -21.58 6.75
N LEU A 7 16.90 -21.88 7.64
CA LEU A 7 15.72 -22.67 7.28
C LEU A 7 14.74 -21.80 6.51
N TYR A 8 14.69 -21.96 5.20
CA TYR A 8 13.85 -21.16 4.31
C TYR A 8 12.40 -21.65 4.25
N PHE A 9 12.21 -22.97 4.29
CA PHE A 9 10.89 -23.62 4.37
C PHE A 9 10.90 -24.73 5.41
N GLY A 10 9.76 -25.00 6.04
CA GLY A 10 9.62 -26.03 7.04
C GLY A 10 9.88 -27.46 6.53
N SER A 11 9.77 -27.71 5.24
CA SER A 11 10.17 -28.97 4.59
C SER A 11 10.40 -28.79 3.09
N TYR A 12 11.11 -29.76 2.49
CA TYR A 12 11.30 -29.79 1.02
C TYR A 12 9.97 -29.98 0.29
N GLU A 13 9.06 -30.78 0.83
CA GLU A 13 7.73 -31.00 0.26
C GLU A 13 6.93 -29.70 0.22
N MET A 14 6.99 -28.90 1.27
CA MET A 14 6.38 -27.58 1.31
C MET A 14 7.00 -26.65 0.29
N TYR A 15 8.32 -26.58 0.21
CA TYR A 15 9.02 -25.82 -0.84
C TYR A 15 8.59 -26.23 -2.24
N LYS A 16 8.57 -27.55 -2.52
CA LYS A 16 8.16 -28.09 -3.81
C LYS A 16 6.72 -27.72 -4.14
N LYS A 17 5.81 -27.84 -3.18
CA LYS A 17 4.40 -27.46 -3.35
C LYS A 17 4.27 -26.00 -3.74
N PHE A 18 4.97 -25.09 -3.10
CA PHE A 18 4.93 -23.66 -3.43
C PHE A 18 5.62 -23.34 -4.76
N SER A 19 6.77 -23.95 -5.04
CA SER A 19 7.54 -23.70 -6.27
C SER A 19 6.88 -24.23 -7.53
N THR A 20 6.03 -25.27 -7.39
CA THR A 20 5.28 -25.88 -8.49
C THR A 20 3.81 -25.44 -8.53
N TYR A 21 3.39 -24.60 -7.59
CA TYR A 21 2.04 -24.07 -7.60
C TYR A 21 1.81 -23.21 -8.84
N TRP A 22 0.85 -23.58 -9.61
CA TRP A 22 0.41 -22.84 -10.78
C TRP A 22 -1.10 -22.66 -10.74
N GLN A 23 -1.55 -21.44 -10.98
CA GLN A 23 -2.96 -21.14 -11.16
C GLN A 23 -3.11 -20.20 -12.35
N ASP A 24 -3.82 -20.66 -13.37
CA ASP A 24 -4.23 -19.78 -14.43
C ASP A 24 -5.22 -18.76 -13.92
N GLY A 25 -4.90 -17.50 -14.12
CA GLY A 25 -5.82 -16.40 -13.83
C GLY A 25 -6.97 -16.39 -14.85
N LYS A 26 -8.04 -15.68 -14.50
CA LYS A 26 -9.16 -15.46 -15.44
C LYS A 26 -8.91 -14.29 -16.41
N GLY A 27 -7.71 -13.73 -16.38
CA GLY A 27 -7.36 -12.54 -17.10
C GLY A 27 -7.87 -11.26 -16.46
N ALA A 28 -7.45 -10.12 -16.99
CA ALA A 28 -7.99 -8.82 -16.64
C ALA A 28 -8.33 -8.05 -17.92
N HIS A 29 -9.47 -7.42 -17.92
CA HIS A 29 -9.94 -6.56 -18.98
C HIS A 29 -10.41 -5.24 -18.37
N SER A 30 -9.76 -4.17 -18.73
CA SER A 30 -10.16 -2.83 -18.31
C SER A 30 -10.32 -1.94 -19.53
N PRO A 31 -11.47 -1.28 -19.71
CA PRO A 31 -11.73 -0.44 -20.88
C PRO A 31 -10.80 0.77 -20.97
N ASN A 32 -10.13 1.12 -19.86
CA ASN A 32 -9.27 2.31 -19.80
C ASN A 32 -7.77 2.03 -19.98
N VAL A 33 -7.35 0.76 -19.97
CA VAL A 33 -5.93 0.37 -20.00
C VAL A 33 -5.61 -0.75 -21.00
N MET A 34 -6.55 -1.13 -21.83
CA MET A 34 -6.31 -2.11 -22.89
C MET A 34 -5.40 -1.53 -23.96
N MET A 35 -4.33 -2.23 -24.26
CA MET A 35 -3.45 -1.92 -25.38
C MET A 35 -3.66 -2.96 -26.50
N ASP A 36 -4.06 -2.50 -27.65
CA ASP A 36 -4.31 -3.37 -28.83
C ASP A 36 -3.02 -4.01 -29.36
N LYS A 37 -1.88 -3.37 -29.11
CA LYS A 37 -0.56 -3.88 -29.52
C LYS A 37 0.42 -3.73 -28.37
N CYS A 38 0.65 -4.80 -27.66
CA CYS A 38 1.74 -4.87 -26.70
C CYS A 38 2.81 -5.86 -27.15
N SER A 39 4.07 -5.50 -26.97
CA SER A 39 5.20 -6.40 -27.14
C SER A 39 5.83 -6.66 -25.78
N CYS A 40 5.60 -7.85 -25.23
CA CYS A 40 6.22 -8.28 -23.98
C CYS A 40 7.74 -8.43 -24.17
N PRO A 41 8.53 -7.96 -23.18
CA PRO A 41 8.17 -7.22 -21.95
C PRO A 41 8.21 -5.68 -22.08
N ASN A 42 8.47 -5.14 -23.27
CA ASN A 42 8.93 -3.76 -23.47
C ASN A 42 7.80 -2.74 -23.51
N ASN A 43 6.61 -3.15 -23.86
CA ASN A 43 5.42 -2.31 -23.92
C ASN A 43 4.27 -3.05 -23.22
N CYS A 44 4.31 -3.08 -21.90
CA CYS A 44 3.39 -3.87 -21.10
C CYS A 44 2.16 -3.05 -20.70
N GLY A 45 1.00 -3.61 -20.94
CA GLY A 45 -0.29 -3.11 -20.50
C GLY A 45 -1.23 -4.28 -20.21
N LEU A 46 -2.47 -4.01 -19.87
CA LEU A 46 -3.49 -5.05 -19.76
C LEU A 46 -3.91 -5.48 -21.17
N CYS A 47 -3.28 -6.51 -21.67
CA CYS A 47 -3.53 -7.08 -23.00
C CYS A 47 -4.14 -8.49 -22.91
N SER A 48 -4.50 -9.06 -24.06
CA SER A 48 -5.10 -10.40 -24.14
C SER A 48 -4.23 -11.52 -23.55
N ASN A 49 -2.92 -11.30 -23.43
CA ASN A 49 -2.00 -12.26 -22.80
C ASN A 49 -1.90 -12.10 -21.28
N HIS A 50 -2.59 -11.12 -20.69
CA HIS A 50 -2.58 -10.91 -19.26
C HIS A 50 -3.56 -11.86 -18.58
N LEU A 51 -3.03 -12.85 -17.87
CA LEU A 51 -3.83 -13.90 -17.23
C LEU A 51 -4.24 -13.61 -15.80
N SER A 52 -3.58 -12.67 -15.14
CA SER A 52 -3.89 -12.28 -13.77
C SER A 52 -4.89 -11.14 -13.71
N HIS A 53 -5.76 -11.14 -12.70
CA HIS A 53 -6.59 -9.98 -12.36
C HIS A 53 -5.91 -9.12 -11.29
N SER A 54 -6.39 -7.90 -11.07
CA SER A 54 -5.88 -7.01 -10.02
C SER A 54 -6.14 -7.60 -8.63
N GLY A 55 -5.09 -8.08 -7.97
CA GLY A 55 -5.17 -8.60 -6.60
C GLY A 55 -5.19 -7.50 -5.55
N LEU A 56 -4.39 -6.45 -5.77
CA LEU A 56 -4.30 -5.28 -4.90
C LEU A 56 -3.92 -4.06 -5.75
N ALA A 57 -4.78 -3.07 -5.82
CA ALA A 57 -4.48 -1.81 -6.46
C ALA A 57 -3.77 -0.86 -5.48
N ASN A 58 -2.89 -0.02 -6.00
CA ASN A 58 -2.23 1.02 -5.21
C ASN A 58 -2.72 2.40 -5.65
N MET A 59 -3.17 3.21 -4.71
CA MET A 59 -3.59 4.58 -4.97
C MET A 59 -2.77 5.57 -4.16
N ILE A 60 -2.15 6.51 -4.89
CA ILE A 60 -1.50 7.66 -4.29
C ILE A 60 -2.57 8.66 -3.90
N VAL A 61 -2.67 8.97 -2.62
CA VAL A 61 -3.66 9.93 -2.10
C VAL A 61 -3.05 11.29 -1.78
N THR A 62 -1.74 11.34 -1.59
CA THR A 62 -0.99 12.58 -1.35
C THR A 62 0.47 12.38 -1.67
N ASN A 63 1.15 13.44 -2.08
CA ASN A 63 2.60 13.46 -2.17
C ASN A 63 3.26 14.22 -0.99
N ARG A 64 2.49 14.65 0.02
CA ARG A 64 3.02 15.21 1.26
C ARG A 64 3.56 14.10 2.17
N CYS A 65 4.66 14.37 2.87
CA CYS A 65 5.19 13.50 3.90
C CYS A 65 5.87 14.33 4.99
N ASP A 66 5.77 13.89 6.23
CA ASP A 66 6.46 14.46 7.38
C ASP A 66 7.89 13.94 7.56
N LEU A 67 8.30 12.96 6.75
CA LEU A 67 9.63 12.38 6.73
C LEU A 67 10.39 12.71 5.43
N THR A 68 11.72 12.59 5.49
CA THR A 68 12.65 12.83 4.37
C THR A 68 13.60 11.66 4.16
N CYS A 69 13.05 10.44 4.11
CA CYS A 69 13.85 9.22 3.95
C CYS A 69 14.71 9.30 2.69
N TRP A 70 16.02 9.15 2.81
CA TRP A 70 16.97 9.31 1.71
C TRP A 70 16.79 8.27 0.58
N TYR A 71 16.22 7.10 0.91
CA TYR A 71 15.94 6.01 -0.04
C TYR A 71 14.51 6.07 -0.60
N CYS A 72 13.72 7.09 -0.26
CA CYS A 72 12.34 7.19 -0.71
C CYS A 72 12.26 7.38 -2.22
N PHE A 73 11.66 6.42 -2.91
CA PHE A 73 11.45 6.48 -4.35
C PHE A 73 10.37 7.50 -4.76
N PHE A 74 9.58 7.94 -3.82
CA PHE A 74 8.49 8.90 -4.06
C PHE A 74 8.95 10.34 -4.21
N TYR A 75 10.22 10.63 -3.91
CA TYR A 75 10.81 11.96 -4.00
C TYR A 75 10.04 13.05 -3.22
N VAL A 76 9.44 12.66 -2.10
CA VAL A 76 8.73 13.61 -1.26
C VAL A 76 9.76 14.43 -0.49
N LYS A 77 9.74 15.73 -0.68
CA LYS A 77 10.55 16.66 0.10
C LYS A 77 9.65 17.42 1.06
N LYS A 78 9.97 17.34 2.34
CA LYS A 78 9.34 18.16 3.38
C LYS A 78 9.56 19.64 3.04
N GLY A 79 8.48 20.42 3.02
CA GLY A 79 8.58 21.88 2.93
C GLY A 79 8.96 22.43 1.56
N LEU A 80 8.63 21.78 0.47
CA LEU A 80 8.70 22.39 -0.85
C LEU A 80 7.56 23.40 -1.02
N GLU A 81 7.74 24.59 -0.48
CA GLU A 81 6.91 25.75 -0.84
C GLU A 81 6.98 25.94 -2.36
N GLY A 82 5.82 25.94 -3.03
CA GLY A 82 5.73 26.08 -4.49
C GLY A 82 5.89 24.79 -5.30
N ALA A 83 6.11 23.63 -4.69
CA ALA A 83 6.06 22.35 -5.39
C ALA A 83 4.61 21.95 -5.72
N TYR A 84 4.45 21.23 -6.82
CA TYR A 84 3.15 20.67 -7.18
C TYR A 84 2.67 19.71 -6.08
N MET A 85 1.56 20.05 -5.45
CA MET A 85 0.89 19.20 -4.48
C MET A 85 -0.15 18.34 -5.21
N TYR A 86 -0.02 17.03 -5.07
CA TYR A 86 -0.97 16.07 -5.60
C TYR A 86 -1.83 15.51 -4.46
N GLU A 87 -3.09 15.84 -4.47
CA GLU A 87 -4.11 15.27 -3.61
C GLU A 87 -5.40 15.17 -4.43
N PRO A 88 -5.79 13.97 -4.89
CA PRO A 88 -7.02 13.82 -5.66
C PRO A 88 -8.22 14.19 -4.79
N ASP A 89 -9.14 14.95 -5.36
CA ASP A 89 -10.40 15.27 -4.71
C ASP A 89 -11.34 14.06 -4.64
N HIS A 90 -12.44 14.19 -3.92
CA HIS A 90 -13.41 13.09 -3.72
C HIS A 90 -14.03 12.61 -5.04
N THR A 91 -14.21 13.49 -6.02
CA THR A 91 -14.74 13.13 -7.35
C THR A 91 -13.72 12.30 -8.13
N GLN A 92 -12.46 12.69 -8.08
CA GLN A 92 -11.36 11.96 -8.69
C GLN A 92 -11.16 10.58 -8.04
N VAL A 93 -11.19 10.51 -6.69
CA VAL A 93 -11.12 9.24 -5.94
C VAL A 93 -12.25 8.32 -6.39
N ARG A 94 -13.49 8.83 -6.43
CA ARG A 94 -14.65 8.05 -6.88
C ARG A 94 -14.50 7.56 -8.32
N GLY A 95 -13.98 8.40 -9.20
CA GLY A 95 -13.68 8.04 -10.59
C GLY A 95 -12.67 6.90 -10.70
N MET A 96 -11.58 6.97 -9.93
CA MET A 96 -10.56 5.92 -9.87
C MET A 96 -11.13 4.60 -9.37
N MET A 97 -11.99 4.63 -8.34
CA MET A 97 -12.64 3.43 -7.80
C MET A 97 -13.59 2.81 -8.84
N LYS A 98 -14.38 3.61 -9.55
CA LYS A 98 -15.22 3.11 -10.63
C LYS A 98 -14.42 2.43 -11.72
N THR A 99 -13.24 2.98 -12.07
CA THR A 99 -12.34 2.36 -13.04
C THR A 99 -11.86 0.99 -12.56
N LEU A 100 -11.39 0.90 -11.31
CA LEU A 100 -10.96 -0.36 -10.70
C LEU A 100 -12.10 -1.39 -10.67
N ARG A 101 -13.29 -0.97 -10.28
CA ARG A 101 -14.48 -1.84 -10.20
C ARG A 101 -15.04 -2.22 -11.56
N ALA A 102 -14.64 -1.54 -12.63
CA ALA A 102 -15.02 -1.89 -14.00
C ALA A 102 -14.19 -3.03 -14.60
N GLU A 103 -13.12 -3.46 -13.96
CA GLU A 103 -12.32 -4.61 -14.41
C GLU A 103 -13.16 -5.88 -14.52
N ARG A 104 -12.86 -6.71 -15.51
CA ARG A 104 -13.57 -7.98 -15.78
C ARG A 104 -12.54 -9.07 -16.09
N PRO A 105 -12.82 -10.35 -15.84
CA PRO A 105 -14.05 -10.90 -15.27
C PRO A 105 -14.20 -10.69 -13.74
N ILE A 106 -13.12 -10.35 -13.06
CA ILE A 106 -13.07 -10.15 -11.61
C ILE A 106 -12.84 -8.67 -11.34
N PRO A 107 -13.83 -7.94 -10.80
CA PRO A 107 -13.62 -6.55 -10.41
C PRO A 107 -12.55 -6.41 -9.32
N GLY A 108 -11.67 -5.43 -9.44
CA GLY A 108 -10.72 -5.11 -8.37
C GLY A 108 -11.47 -4.67 -7.10
N ASN A 109 -11.19 -5.28 -5.96
CA ASN A 109 -11.90 -5.01 -4.70
C ASN A 109 -10.96 -4.76 -3.51
N SER A 110 -9.66 -4.70 -3.77
CA SER A 110 -8.65 -4.48 -2.75
C SER A 110 -7.79 -3.29 -3.12
N MET A 111 -7.58 -2.41 -2.14
CA MET A 111 -6.85 -1.16 -2.33
C MET A 111 -5.79 -0.97 -1.25
N GLN A 112 -4.59 -0.62 -1.67
CA GLN A 112 -3.57 -0.04 -0.81
C GLN A 112 -3.52 1.47 -1.02
N ILE A 113 -3.82 2.21 0.02
CA ILE A 113 -3.63 3.66 0.07
C ILE A 113 -2.15 3.92 0.34
N THR A 114 -1.54 4.73 -0.51
CA THR A 114 -0.11 5.07 -0.42
C THR A 114 0.13 6.52 -0.82
N GLY A 115 1.38 6.90 -0.90
CA GLY A 115 1.80 8.24 -1.31
C GLY A 115 3.07 8.67 -0.58
N GLY A 116 3.11 9.90 -0.11
CA GLY A 116 4.00 10.35 0.94
C GLY A 116 3.55 9.70 2.26
N GLU A 117 2.80 10.45 3.06
CA GLU A 117 2.14 9.92 4.26
C GLU A 117 0.62 10.17 4.15
N PRO A 118 -0.20 9.13 3.95
CA PRO A 118 -1.65 9.27 3.80
C PRO A 118 -2.34 9.96 4.98
N MET A 119 -1.84 9.72 6.20
CA MET A 119 -2.40 10.31 7.41
C MET A 119 -2.22 11.82 7.52
N LEU A 120 -1.45 12.46 6.62
CA LEU A 120 -1.37 13.92 6.54
C LEU A 120 -2.57 14.56 5.83
N ARG A 121 -3.45 13.77 5.21
CA ARG A 121 -4.73 14.27 4.71
C ARG A 121 -5.72 14.37 5.87
N ASP A 122 -6.34 15.53 6.03
CA ASP A 122 -7.36 15.75 7.05
C ASP A 122 -8.66 15.01 6.73
N ASP A 123 -8.93 14.78 5.43
CA ASP A 123 -10.12 14.07 4.92
C ASP A 123 -9.87 12.60 4.61
N ILE A 124 -8.78 11.98 5.11
CA ILE A 124 -8.42 10.59 4.78
C ILE A 124 -9.53 9.59 5.12
N ALA A 125 -10.25 9.82 6.22
CA ALA A 125 -11.37 8.97 6.60
C ALA A 125 -12.51 9.04 5.56
N ASP A 126 -12.78 10.20 4.99
CA ASP A 126 -13.80 10.35 3.94
C ASP A 126 -13.36 9.73 2.62
N VAL A 127 -12.08 9.83 2.27
CA VAL A 127 -11.49 9.11 1.14
C VAL A 127 -11.69 7.60 1.29
N ILE A 128 -11.48 7.04 2.47
CA ILE A 128 -11.70 5.61 2.77
C ILE A 128 -13.19 5.24 2.65
N LYS A 129 -14.09 6.07 3.19
CA LYS A 129 -15.55 5.85 3.05
C LYS A 129 -15.97 5.79 1.59
N ILE A 130 -15.47 6.71 0.75
CA ILE A 130 -15.74 6.72 -0.70
C ILE A 130 -15.30 5.40 -1.34
N MET A 131 -14.12 4.89 -0.99
CA MET A 131 -13.66 3.59 -1.50
C MET A 131 -14.61 2.45 -1.10
N LYS A 132 -15.07 2.46 0.15
CA LYS A 132 -16.06 1.47 0.65
C LYS A 132 -17.40 1.57 -0.07
N GLU A 133 -17.90 2.78 -0.28
CA GLU A 133 -19.13 3.04 -1.03
C GLU A 133 -19.06 2.50 -2.46
N GLU A 134 -17.93 2.61 -3.11
CA GLU A 134 -17.70 2.09 -4.47
C GLU A 134 -17.40 0.58 -4.51
N GLY A 135 -17.45 -0.12 -3.36
CA GLY A 135 -17.36 -1.57 -3.28
C GLY A 135 -15.94 -2.12 -3.15
N VAL A 136 -15.02 -1.35 -2.60
CA VAL A 136 -13.71 -1.87 -2.19
C VAL A 136 -13.85 -2.57 -0.84
N ASP A 137 -13.62 -3.88 -0.81
CA ASP A 137 -13.81 -4.70 0.39
C ASP A 137 -12.64 -4.62 1.35
N HIS A 138 -11.43 -4.62 0.81
CA HIS A 138 -10.20 -4.59 1.59
C HIS A 138 -9.43 -3.30 1.33
N ILE A 139 -9.21 -2.53 2.39
CA ILE A 139 -8.42 -1.30 2.35
C ILE A 139 -7.28 -1.43 3.35
N GLN A 140 -6.06 -1.33 2.83
CA GLN A 140 -4.86 -1.25 3.65
C GLN A 140 -4.17 0.11 3.46
N MET A 141 -3.59 0.64 4.51
CA MET A 141 -2.90 1.94 4.47
C MET A 141 -1.41 1.77 4.67
N ASN A 142 -0.62 2.17 3.69
CA ASN A 142 0.83 2.26 3.81
C ASN A 142 1.18 3.57 4.54
N THR A 143 1.73 3.45 5.74
CA THR A 143 1.98 4.59 6.62
C THR A 143 3.27 4.44 7.40
N ASN A 144 3.85 5.57 7.77
CA ASN A 144 4.96 5.60 8.72
C ASN A 144 4.47 5.43 10.18
N GLY A 145 3.18 5.53 10.44
CA GLY A 145 2.57 5.29 11.75
C GLY A 145 2.68 6.42 12.76
N ILE A 146 3.33 7.54 12.45
CA ILE A 146 3.54 8.64 13.40
C ILE A 146 2.20 9.21 13.87
N ARG A 147 1.34 9.61 12.94
CA ARG A 147 0.03 10.17 13.33
C ARG A 147 -0.86 9.13 14.00
N HIS A 148 -0.76 7.86 13.62
CA HIS A 148 -1.47 6.75 14.29
C HIS A 148 -1.08 6.61 15.76
N ALA A 149 0.18 6.88 16.09
CA ALA A 149 0.68 6.87 17.46
C ALA A 149 0.27 8.12 18.26
N MET A 150 0.28 9.29 17.61
CA MET A 150 0.12 10.57 18.27
C MET A 150 -1.33 11.05 18.36
N ASP A 151 -2.21 10.55 17.47
CA ASP A 151 -3.61 10.93 17.36
C ASP A 151 -4.51 9.69 17.36
N PRO A 152 -4.88 9.18 18.56
CA PRO A 152 -5.73 7.99 18.68
C PRO A 152 -7.12 8.17 18.09
N GLU A 153 -7.65 9.40 18.03
CA GLU A 153 -8.97 9.64 17.44
C GLU A 153 -8.90 9.52 15.91
N ALA A 154 -7.91 10.12 15.25
CA ALA A 154 -7.69 9.93 13.82
C ALA A 154 -7.47 8.45 13.46
N ALA A 155 -6.73 7.70 14.29
CA ALA A 155 -6.57 6.26 14.12
C ALA A 155 -7.91 5.51 14.20
N ARG A 156 -8.77 5.88 15.14
CA ARG A 156 -10.10 5.33 15.31
C ARG A 156 -11.02 5.68 14.13
N GLU A 157 -11.03 6.93 13.70
CA GLU A 157 -11.81 7.39 12.54
C GLU A 157 -11.46 6.62 11.26
N VAL A 158 -10.17 6.47 10.97
CA VAL A 158 -9.67 5.70 9.82
C VAL A 158 -10.13 4.23 9.89
N ARG A 159 -10.09 3.63 11.08
CA ARG A 159 -10.58 2.25 11.27
C ARG A 159 -12.09 2.16 11.06
N LEU A 160 -12.86 3.08 11.61
CA LEU A 160 -14.33 3.13 11.48
C LEU A 160 -14.76 3.44 10.03
N ALA A 161 -13.95 4.22 9.30
CA ALA A 161 -14.18 4.49 7.88
C ALA A 161 -14.02 3.23 7.01
N GLY A 162 -13.32 2.20 7.50
CA GLY A 162 -13.19 0.92 6.82
C GLY A 162 -11.76 0.48 6.47
N CYS A 163 -10.73 1.14 6.99
CA CYS A 163 -9.36 0.67 6.87
C CYS A 163 -9.20 -0.66 7.63
N ASN A 164 -8.79 -1.72 6.93
CA ASN A 164 -8.69 -3.05 7.50
C ASN A 164 -7.37 -3.26 8.23
N ASN A 165 -6.27 -2.80 7.63
CA ASN A 165 -4.94 -2.98 8.20
C ASN A 165 -3.99 -1.84 7.84
N LEU A 166 -2.94 -1.69 8.64
CA LEU A 166 -1.79 -0.86 8.32
C LEU A 166 -0.67 -1.69 7.71
N TYR A 167 -0.12 -1.18 6.63
CA TYR A 167 1.14 -1.59 6.05
C TYR A 167 2.20 -0.65 6.63
N LEU A 168 2.70 -1.02 7.82
CA LEU A 168 3.45 -0.15 8.70
C LEU A 168 4.94 -0.24 8.41
N SER A 169 5.54 0.87 7.99
CA SER A 169 6.98 0.95 7.77
C SER A 169 7.75 0.80 9.07
N PHE A 170 8.73 -0.12 9.08
CA PHE A 170 9.58 -0.37 10.25
C PHE A 170 10.99 -0.78 9.81
N ASP A 171 11.92 0.14 9.81
CA ASP A 171 13.24 -0.08 9.21
C ASP A 171 14.30 -0.50 10.22
N GLY A 172 14.00 -0.45 11.51
CA GLY A 172 14.91 -0.87 12.57
C GLY A 172 14.70 -0.14 13.89
N VAL A 173 15.45 -0.51 14.91
CA VAL A 173 15.29 -0.03 16.31
C VAL A 173 16.36 0.98 16.75
N THR A 174 17.33 1.27 15.90
CA THR A 174 18.41 2.22 16.22
C THR A 174 18.46 3.33 15.17
N ALA A 175 18.99 4.49 15.53
CA ALA A 175 19.16 5.61 14.60
C ALA A 175 20.00 5.24 13.36
N ARG A 176 20.89 4.24 13.49
CA ARG A 176 21.72 3.73 12.39
C ARG A 176 20.93 2.85 11.42
N THR A 177 20.02 2.04 11.93
CA THR A 177 19.23 1.05 11.16
C THR A 177 17.86 1.58 10.80
N ASN A 178 17.42 2.67 11.44
CA ASN A 178 16.13 3.29 11.21
C ASN A 178 16.31 4.76 10.83
N PRO A 179 16.47 5.08 9.54
CA PRO A 179 16.61 6.45 9.08
C PRO A 179 15.34 7.31 9.32
N LYS A 180 14.23 6.68 9.64
CA LYS A 180 12.97 7.32 10.00
C LYS A 180 12.92 7.74 11.46
N ASN A 181 13.82 7.20 12.31
CA ASN A 181 13.89 7.47 13.75
C ASN A 181 12.55 7.29 14.50
N HIS A 182 11.95 6.14 14.29
CA HIS A 182 10.59 5.82 14.79
C HIS A 182 10.58 5.33 16.24
N TRP A 183 10.61 6.19 17.19
CA TRP A 183 10.31 5.85 18.59
C TRP A 183 8.79 5.67 18.81
N GLU A 184 7.95 6.11 17.89
CA GLU A 184 6.49 6.10 17.97
C GLU A 184 5.87 4.72 17.71
N ILE A 185 6.61 3.79 17.12
CA ILE A 185 6.07 2.49 16.70
C ILE A 185 5.34 1.72 17.84
N PRO A 186 5.85 1.63 19.08
CA PRO A 186 5.12 0.96 20.15
C PRO A 186 3.73 1.59 20.41
N TYR A 187 3.62 2.89 20.29
CA TYR A 187 2.36 3.63 20.47
C TYR A 187 1.42 3.42 19.30
N ALA A 188 1.95 3.37 18.07
CA ALA A 188 1.16 3.02 16.88
C ALA A 188 0.57 1.61 17.01
N LEU A 189 1.36 0.64 17.49
CA LEU A 189 0.88 -0.72 17.72
C LEU A 189 -0.19 -0.79 18.81
N ASP A 190 -0.02 -0.04 19.91
CA ASP A 190 -1.02 0.04 20.96
C ASP A 190 -2.33 0.66 20.44
N SER A 191 -2.24 1.70 19.62
CA SER A 191 -3.38 2.31 18.93
C SER A 191 -4.08 1.30 18.02
N CYS A 192 -3.32 0.53 17.22
CA CYS A 192 -3.88 -0.53 16.37
C CYS A 192 -4.60 -1.61 17.20
N ARG A 193 -3.99 -2.03 18.32
CA ARG A 193 -4.59 -3.00 19.24
C ARG A 193 -5.92 -2.48 19.81
N LYS A 194 -5.99 -1.22 20.22
CA LYS A 194 -7.20 -0.59 20.77
C LYS A 194 -8.31 -0.43 19.74
N THR A 195 -7.97 -0.16 18.50
CA THR A 195 -8.93 0.04 17.40
C THR A 195 -9.32 -1.26 16.70
N GLY A 196 -8.62 -2.37 16.94
CA GLY A 196 -8.78 -3.62 16.21
C GLY A 196 -8.29 -3.55 14.77
N THR A 197 -7.29 -2.70 14.51
CA THR A 197 -6.62 -2.60 13.22
C THR A 197 -5.48 -3.61 13.15
N THR A 198 -5.44 -4.44 12.13
CA THR A 198 -4.32 -5.37 11.92
C THR A 198 -3.10 -4.66 11.36
N VAL A 199 -1.93 -5.25 11.53
CA VAL A 199 -0.66 -4.65 11.11
C VAL A 199 0.16 -5.64 10.29
N VAL A 200 0.69 -5.17 9.17
CA VAL A 200 1.75 -5.82 8.40
C VAL A 200 3.01 -4.97 8.54
N PHE A 201 4.07 -5.52 9.10
CA PHE A 201 5.35 -4.83 9.16
C PHE A 201 6.07 -4.88 7.82
N VAL A 202 6.62 -3.74 7.44
CA VAL A 202 7.33 -3.55 6.18
C VAL A 202 8.74 -3.05 6.46
N PRO A 203 9.68 -3.94 6.74
CA PRO A 203 11.06 -3.55 6.99
C PRO A 203 11.78 -3.23 5.68
N THR A 204 12.51 -2.12 5.67
CA THR A 204 13.50 -1.81 4.64
C THR A 204 14.87 -2.22 5.15
N VAL A 205 15.45 -3.24 4.54
CA VAL A 205 16.80 -3.71 4.91
C VAL A 205 17.84 -2.82 4.25
N ILE A 206 18.60 -2.11 5.06
CA ILE A 206 19.64 -1.19 4.62
C ILE A 206 21.00 -1.74 4.99
N LYS A 207 21.93 -1.74 4.04
CA LYS A 207 23.31 -2.09 4.33
C LYS A 207 23.94 -0.97 5.18
N SER A 208 24.34 -1.30 6.39
CA SER A 208 25.02 -0.41 7.34
C SER A 208 26.50 -0.27 7.06
#